data_f7e35ebc1f5b482125e92adbf07625bc
#
_entry.id   f7e35ebc1f5b482125e92adbf07625bc
#
_cell.length_a   1.000
_cell.length_b   1.000
_cell.length_c   1.000
_cell.angle_alpha   90.00
_cell.angle_beta   90.00
_cell.angle_gamma   90.00
#
_symmetry.space_group_name_H-M   'P 1'
#
loop_
_entity.id
_entity.type
_entity.pdbx_description
1 polymer ?
#
loop_
_entity_poly.entity_id
_entity_poly.type
_entity_poly.pdbx_seq_one_letter_code
_entity_poly.pdbx_strand_id
1 'polypeptide(L)'
;MANRNKNKGTYHEKWFVEWLNQIEAPIEAKRVPLSGSLGGEYSGDIKLELFGQELVGEVKYRDKSNFPSPFTVLDRRDIAFYKRRTGSPQTLVIMSGDQFLKLMENANGKSKQNDKSSP
;
A
#
# COMPACT_ATOMS: atom_id res chain seq x y z
N MET A 1 -23.62 -16.89 2.45
CA MET A 1 -23.01 -16.31 1.28
C MET A 1 -21.58 -15.93 1.54
N ALA A 2 -20.73 -16.92 1.45
CA ALA A 2 -19.30 -16.72 1.70
C ALA A 2 -18.69 -15.72 0.72
N ASN A 3 -19.29 -15.63 -0.47
CA ASN A 3 -18.75 -14.76 -1.52
C ASN A 3 -18.87 -13.29 -1.21
N ARG A 4 -19.82 -12.91 -0.35
CA ARG A 4 -20.03 -11.51 -0.05
C ARG A 4 -18.81 -10.88 0.63
N ASN A 5 -18.24 -11.57 1.63
CA ASN A 5 -17.07 -11.05 2.32
C ASN A 5 -15.84 -11.03 1.42
N LYS A 6 -15.71 -12.06 0.59
CA LYS A 6 -14.60 -12.13 -0.34
C LYS A 6 -14.68 -11.01 -1.37
N ASN A 7 -15.89 -10.74 -1.86
CA ASN A 7 -16.10 -9.66 -2.82
C ASN A 7 -15.83 -8.30 -2.21
N LYS A 8 -16.16 -8.15 -0.93
CA LYS A 8 -15.92 -6.90 -0.24
C LYS A 8 -14.45 -6.60 -0.12
N GLY A 9 -13.65 -7.61 0.22
CA GLY A 9 -12.21 -7.43 0.29
C GLY A 9 -11.62 -7.05 -1.06
N THR A 10 -12.06 -7.75 -2.11
CA THR A 10 -11.62 -7.45 -3.46
C THR A 10 -12.00 -6.04 -3.87
N TYR A 11 -13.19 -5.60 -3.49
CA TYR A 11 -13.66 -4.27 -3.83
C TYR A 11 -12.72 -3.20 -3.29
N HIS A 12 -12.30 -3.34 -2.03
CA HIS A 12 -11.46 -2.31 -1.42
C HIS A 12 -10.03 -2.36 -1.94
N GLU A 13 -9.54 -3.54 -2.29
CA GLU A 13 -8.24 -3.66 -2.93
C GLU A 13 -8.25 -2.96 -4.28
N LYS A 14 -9.27 -3.20 -5.08
CA LYS A 14 -9.41 -2.53 -6.37
C LYS A 14 -9.54 -1.02 -6.19
N TRP A 15 -10.30 -0.63 -5.18
CA TRP A 15 -10.49 0.78 -4.90
C TRP A 15 -9.14 1.48 -4.64
N PHE A 16 -8.28 0.86 -3.83
CA PHE A 16 -6.99 1.45 -3.54
C PHE A 16 -6.05 1.43 -4.73
N VAL A 17 -6.10 0.38 -5.54
CA VAL A 17 -5.28 0.33 -6.74
C VAL A 17 -5.64 1.49 -7.67
N GLU A 18 -6.93 1.71 -7.88
CA GLU A 18 -7.38 2.81 -8.72
C GLU A 18 -7.03 4.16 -8.11
N TRP A 19 -7.20 4.26 -6.80
CA TRP A 19 -6.91 5.48 -6.07
C TRP A 19 -5.42 5.85 -6.19
N LEU A 20 -4.56 4.86 -6.12
CA LEU A 20 -3.12 5.09 -6.23
C LEU A 20 -2.72 5.43 -7.67
N ASN A 21 -3.32 4.76 -8.62
CA ASN A 21 -2.92 4.92 -10.02
C ASN A 21 -3.53 6.14 -10.70
N GLN A 22 -4.44 6.84 -10.03
CA GLN A 22 -5.10 8.01 -10.63
C GLN A 22 -4.17 9.22 -10.73
N ILE A 23 -3.12 9.27 -9.93
CA ILE A 23 -2.21 10.39 -9.97
C ILE A 23 -1.06 10.09 -10.93
N GLU A 24 -0.65 11.12 -11.65
CA GLU A 24 0.50 11.02 -12.54
C GLU A 24 1.76 11.19 -11.72
N ALA A 25 2.21 10.12 -11.14
CA ALA A 25 3.38 10.12 -10.30
C ALA A 25 4.08 8.80 -10.51
N PRO A 26 5.32 8.66 -10.07
CA PRO A 26 6.01 7.38 -10.22
C PRO A 26 5.47 6.33 -9.25
N ILE A 27 4.18 6.07 -9.35
CA ILE A 27 3.45 5.09 -8.56
C ILE A 27 2.79 4.13 -9.52
N GLU A 28 2.99 2.85 -9.30
CA GLU A 28 2.30 1.82 -10.05
C GLU A 28 1.82 0.78 -9.06
N ALA A 29 0.52 0.56 -9.03
CA ALA A 29 -0.07 -0.38 -8.07
C ALA A 29 -0.90 -1.42 -8.79
N LYS A 30 -0.93 -2.63 -8.25
CA LYS A 30 -1.73 -3.71 -8.77
C LYS A 30 -2.09 -4.67 -7.65
N ARG A 31 -3.20 -5.37 -7.83
CA ARG A 31 -3.60 -6.39 -6.86
C ARG A 31 -2.72 -7.62 -7.01
N VAL A 32 -2.54 -8.31 -5.88
CA VAL A 32 -1.86 -9.61 -5.90
C VAL A 32 -2.94 -10.67 -6.07
N PRO A 33 -2.99 -11.32 -7.23
CA PRO A 33 -4.02 -12.33 -7.44
C PRO A 33 -3.79 -13.53 -6.54
N LEU A 34 -4.90 -14.09 -6.05
CA LEU A 34 -4.88 -15.30 -5.22
C LEU A 34 -4.06 -15.17 -3.96
N SER A 35 -3.93 -13.94 -3.46
CA SER A 35 -3.05 -13.70 -2.32
C SER A 35 -3.42 -14.56 -1.11
N GLY A 36 -4.71 -14.71 -0.84
CA GLY A 36 -5.16 -15.50 0.28
C GLY A 36 -5.01 -16.99 0.09
N SER A 37 -5.12 -17.44 -1.16
CA SER A 37 -5.02 -18.86 -1.46
C SER A 37 -3.61 -19.37 -1.40
N LEU A 38 -2.67 -18.55 -1.79
CA LEU A 38 -1.28 -18.94 -1.87
C LEU A 38 -0.59 -18.84 -0.52
N GLY A 39 -1.10 -18.00 0.36
CA GLY A 39 -0.53 -17.82 1.68
C GLY A 39 0.90 -17.34 1.63
N GLY A 40 1.55 -17.37 2.79
CA GLY A 40 2.96 -17.11 2.89
C GLY A 40 3.42 -15.85 2.18
N GLU A 41 4.40 -16.02 1.36
CA GLU A 41 5.06 -14.90 0.69
C GLU A 41 4.18 -14.18 -0.32
N TYR A 42 3.06 -14.79 -0.67
CA TYR A 42 2.15 -14.18 -1.64
C TYR A 42 0.92 -13.59 -0.98
N SER A 43 0.97 -13.32 0.29
CA SER A 43 -0.21 -12.93 1.03
C SER A 43 -0.47 -11.43 1.11
N GLY A 44 0.27 -10.61 0.45
CA GLY A 44 -0.02 -9.18 0.41
C GLY A 44 -1.22 -8.88 -0.46
N ASP A 45 -1.93 -7.81 -0.18
CA ASP A 45 -3.12 -7.43 -0.94
C ASP A 45 -2.78 -6.67 -2.22
N ILE A 46 -1.80 -5.80 -2.14
CA ILE A 46 -1.40 -4.93 -3.24
C ILE A 46 0.11 -4.92 -3.35
N LYS A 47 0.59 -5.00 -4.57
CA LYS A 47 1.99 -4.71 -4.87
C LYS A 47 2.04 -3.33 -5.49
N LEU A 48 2.97 -2.52 -5.04
CA LEU A 48 3.12 -1.21 -5.66
C LEU A 48 4.59 -0.86 -5.81
N GLU A 49 4.83 -0.05 -6.80
CA GLU A 49 6.17 0.44 -7.06
C GLU A 49 6.14 1.94 -6.88
N LEU A 50 6.97 2.44 -5.97
CA LEU A 50 7.07 3.85 -5.68
C LEU A 50 8.51 4.27 -5.90
N PHE A 51 8.71 5.18 -6.85
CA PHE A 51 10.06 5.69 -7.16
C PHE A 51 11.04 4.55 -7.37
N GLY A 52 10.58 3.51 -8.07
CA GLY A 52 11.45 2.38 -8.38
C GLY A 52 11.58 1.34 -7.29
N GLN A 53 10.96 1.55 -6.14
CA GLN A 53 11.01 0.61 -5.04
C GLN A 53 9.73 -0.20 -4.98
N GLU A 54 9.87 -1.52 -4.95
CA GLU A 54 8.71 -2.40 -4.88
C GLU A 54 8.30 -2.62 -3.44
N LEU A 55 7.03 -2.40 -3.16
CA LEU A 55 6.46 -2.52 -1.83
C LEU A 55 5.26 -3.44 -1.85
N VAL A 56 5.05 -4.14 -0.75
CA VAL A 56 3.88 -4.98 -0.57
C VAL A 56 2.98 -4.33 0.47
N GLY A 57 1.74 -4.12 0.10
CA GLY A 57 0.79 -3.42 0.94
C GLY A 57 -0.34 -4.29 1.41
N GLU A 58 -0.89 -3.91 2.55
CA GLU A 58 -2.04 -4.56 3.15
C GLU A 58 -3.20 -3.58 3.18
N VAL A 59 -4.38 -4.02 2.74
CA VAL A 59 -5.58 -3.19 2.74
C VAL A 59 -6.50 -3.65 3.85
N LYS A 60 -6.95 -2.73 4.68
CA LYS A 60 -7.90 -3.00 5.74
C LYS A 60 -9.06 -2.04 5.65
N TYR A 61 -10.27 -2.57 5.72
CA TYR A 61 -11.48 -1.76 5.72
C TYR A 61 -12.25 -2.02 7.00
N ARG A 62 -12.77 -0.97 7.58
CA ARG A 62 -13.64 -1.08 8.76
C ARG A 62 -14.74 -0.04 8.65
N ASP A 63 -15.91 -0.38 9.18
CA ASP A 63 -17.03 0.56 9.17
C ASP A 63 -16.71 1.79 9.99
N LYS A 64 -16.07 1.60 11.11
CA LYS A 64 -15.75 2.70 12.01
C LYS A 64 -14.23 2.90 12.04
N SER A 65 -13.61 2.74 13.20
CA SER A 65 -12.19 3.02 13.33
C SER A 65 -11.44 1.91 14.06
N ASN A 66 -12.03 0.74 14.16
CA ASN A 66 -11.44 -0.36 14.92
C ASN A 66 -10.48 -1.19 14.06
N PHE A 67 -9.43 -0.55 13.63
CA PHE A 67 -8.42 -1.20 12.79
C PHE A 67 -7.45 -2.01 13.64
N PRO A 68 -6.82 -3.03 13.04
CA PRO A 68 -5.73 -3.72 13.72
C PRO A 68 -4.56 -2.76 13.94
N SER A 69 -3.72 -3.10 14.89
CA SER A 69 -2.55 -2.28 15.16
C SER A 69 -1.67 -2.20 13.92
N PRO A 70 -1.28 -0.99 13.50
CA PRO A 70 -0.36 -0.88 12.37
C PRO A 70 0.96 -1.58 12.62
N PHE A 71 1.40 -1.63 13.87
CA PHE A 71 2.65 -2.29 14.19
C PHE A 71 2.61 -3.77 13.84
N THR A 72 1.45 -4.38 14.06
CA THR A 72 1.27 -5.79 13.71
C THR A 72 1.24 -5.97 12.20
N VAL A 73 0.54 -5.10 11.51
CA VAL A 73 0.42 -5.20 10.05
C VAL A 73 1.77 -4.99 9.39
N LEU A 74 2.50 -3.98 9.84
CA LEU A 74 3.79 -3.62 9.24
C LEU A 74 4.89 -4.61 9.58
N ASP A 75 4.60 -5.55 10.47
CA ASP A 75 5.53 -6.63 10.77
C ASP A 75 5.78 -7.49 9.54
N ARG A 76 4.81 -7.56 8.65
CA ARG A 76 4.88 -8.43 7.47
C ARG A 76 4.69 -7.69 6.15
N ARG A 77 4.38 -6.42 6.22
CA ARG A 77 4.11 -5.62 5.03
C ARG A 77 4.91 -4.34 5.08
N ASP A 78 5.14 -3.78 3.92
CA ASP A 78 5.89 -2.53 3.83
C ASP A 78 5.02 -1.33 4.09
N ILE A 79 3.74 -1.45 3.78
CA ILE A 79 2.83 -0.32 3.84
C ILE A 79 1.42 -0.84 4.10
N ALA A 80 0.62 -0.06 4.82
CA ALA A 80 -0.76 -0.42 5.10
C ALA A 80 -1.69 0.68 4.62
N PHE A 81 -2.80 0.28 4.04
CA PHE A 81 -3.84 1.19 3.56
C PHE A 81 -5.10 0.91 4.36
N TYR A 82 -5.47 1.84 5.22
CA TYR A 82 -6.67 1.71 6.03
C TYR A 82 -7.75 2.61 5.47
N LYS A 83 -8.95 2.08 5.35
CA LYS A 83 -10.09 2.84 4.86
C LYS A 83 -11.28 2.57 5.75
N ARG A 84 -11.97 3.61 6.15
CA ARG A 84 -13.21 3.48 6.90
C ARG A 84 -14.36 3.98 6.07
N ARG A 85 -15.57 3.67 6.53
CA ARG A 85 -16.77 3.96 5.75
C ARG A 85 -16.97 5.45 5.56
N THR A 86 -16.81 6.21 6.63
CA THR A 86 -17.01 7.66 6.61
C THR A 86 -15.99 8.30 7.54
N GLY A 87 -15.93 9.61 7.45
CA GLY A 87 -15.06 10.36 8.34
C GLY A 87 -13.95 11.06 7.57
N SER A 88 -13.28 11.94 8.26
CA SER A 88 -12.16 12.68 7.69
C SER A 88 -10.99 12.61 8.66
N PRO A 89 -9.88 12.03 8.25
CA PRO A 89 -9.65 11.41 6.95
C PRO A 89 -10.36 10.07 6.83
N GLN A 90 -10.77 9.74 5.62
CA GLN A 90 -11.38 8.44 5.37
C GLN A 90 -10.33 7.35 5.20
N THR A 91 -9.18 7.72 4.65
CA THR A 91 -8.11 6.77 4.39
C THR A 91 -6.86 7.16 5.15
N LEU A 92 -6.08 6.13 5.51
CA LEU A 92 -4.76 6.32 6.08
C LEU A 92 -3.76 5.51 5.29
N VAL A 93 -2.60 6.08 5.06
CA VAL A 93 -1.47 5.36 4.49
C VAL A 93 -0.42 5.28 5.58
N ILE A 94 -0.03 4.08 5.94
CA ILE A 94 0.83 3.85 7.10
C ILE A 94 2.07 3.10 6.68
N MET A 95 3.22 3.57 7.09
CA MET A 95 4.48 2.90 6.85
C MET A 95 5.41 3.22 8.01
N SER A 96 6.49 2.44 8.11
CA SER A 96 7.47 2.73 9.16
C SER A 96 8.21 4.01 8.83
N GLY A 97 8.78 4.63 9.85
CA GLY A 97 9.59 5.81 9.64
C GLY A 97 10.77 5.56 8.72
N ASP A 98 11.39 4.39 8.88
CA ASP A 98 12.51 4.02 8.00
C ASP A 98 12.05 3.89 6.55
N GLN A 99 10.90 3.29 6.32
CA GLN A 99 10.38 3.15 4.97
C GLN A 99 10.06 4.53 4.37
N PHE A 100 9.49 5.40 5.18
CA PHE A 100 9.19 6.75 4.72
C PHE A 100 10.45 7.50 4.28
N LEU A 101 11.49 7.42 5.10
CA LEU A 101 12.74 8.08 4.76
C LEU A 101 13.36 7.50 3.51
N LYS A 102 13.26 6.19 3.35
CA LYS A 102 13.79 5.54 2.17
C LYS A 102 13.07 5.99 0.91
N LEU A 103 11.75 6.13 1.00
CA LEU A 103 10.97 6.64 -0.14
C LEU A 103 11.35 8.07 -0.47
N MET A 104 11.56 8.89 0.56
CA MET A 104 11.95 10.27 0.34
C MET A 104 13.32 10.34 -0.32
N GLU A 105 14.24 9.48 0.11
CA GLU A 105 15.55 9.41 -0.51
C GLU A 105 15.45 8.99 -1.97
N ASN A 106 14.62 7.99 -2.25
CA ASN A 106 14.46 7.52 -3.62
C ASN A 106 13.84 8.60 -4.50
N ALA A 107 12.85 9.30 -3.98
CA ALA A 107 12.20 10.37 -4.72
C ALA A 107 13.18 11.50 -5.03
N ASN A 108 13.97 11.85 -4.05
CA ASN A 108 14.98 12.89 -4.20
C ASN A 108 16.23 12.36 -4.87
N GLY A 109 16.46 11.06 -4.74
CA GLY A 109 17.67 10.42 -5.22
C GLY A 109 17.85 10.46 -6.72
N LYS A 110 16.76 10.47 -7.46
CA LYS A 110 16.87 10.60 -8.91
C LYS A 110 17.50 11.90 -9.29
N SER A 111 17.10 12.99 -8.62
CA SER A 111 17.74 14.28 -8.84
C SER A 111 19.16 14.29 -8.32
N LYS A 112 19.38 13.68 -7.17
CA LYS A 112 20.70 13.63 -6.57
C LYS A 112 21.65 12.76 -7.37
N GLN A 113 21.15 11.70 -7.98
CA GLN A 113 21.99 10.88 -8.83
C GLN A 113 22.50 11.67 -10.00
N ASN A 114 21.66 12.53 -10.56
CA ASN A 114 22.10 13.41 -11.63
C ASN A 114 23.17 14.38 -11.14
N ASP A 115 22.97 14.90 -9.95
CA ASP A 115 23.95 15.80 -9.34
C ASP A 115 25.27 15.09 -9.09
N LYS A 116 25.18 13.87 -8.57
CA LYS A 116 26.37 13.09 -8.26
C LYS A 116 27.13 12.69 -9.48
N SER A 117 26.44 12.49 -10.57
CA SER A 117 27.10 12.09 -11.79
C SER A 117 27.84 13.24 -12.45
N SER A 118 27.69 14.43 -11.93
CA SER A 118 28.37 15.60 -12.46
C SER A 118 29.19 16.28 -11.38
N PRO A 119 30.04 15.57 -10.72
CA PRO A 119 30.91 16.18 -9.69
C PRO A 119 31.98 17.05 -10.30
#